data_443bc299024e97acc7b059d33b3a4ecd
#
_entry.id   443bc299024e97acc7b059d33b3a4ecd
#
_cell.length_a   1.000
_cell.length_b   1.000
_cell.length_c   1.000
_cell.angle_alpha   90.00
_cell.angle_beta   90.00
_cell.angle_gamma   90.00
#
_symmetry.space_group_name_H-M   'P 1'
#
loop_
_entity.id
_entity.type
_entity.pdbx_description
1 polymer ?
#
loop_
_entity_poly.entity_id
_entity_poly.type
_entity_poly.pdbx_seq_one_letter_code
_entity_poly.pdbx_strand_id
1 'polypeptide(L)'
;SLFFKKKSPLKRGDEVIVPSISWSTSYFPLIQYGLKLRFVDVDKNTINCSADNINRACTKKTKLILAVSILGNPVELKKLKSFCKQKKIYLMEDNCESTGAKHYNQFTGTFGIVNTFSTFYSHHISTIEGGVILTNDYEIYNLMLSLRSHGWTRDMKDNFYLKKNQ
;
A
#
# COMPACT_ATOMS: atom_id res chain seq x y z
N SER A 1 -1.67 3.05 -18.98
CA SER A 1 -2.13 4.22 -18.27
C SER A 1 -1.26 5.44 -18.55
N LEU A 2 -1.90 6.52 -18.98
CA LEU A 2 -1.27 7.80 -19.32
C LEU A 2 -0.69 8.53 -18.09
N PHE A 3 -1.00 8.09 -16.88
CA PHE A 3 -0.74 8.81 -15.64
C PHE A 3 0.61 8.51 -14.97
N PHE A 4 1.33 7.48 -15.38
CA PHE A 4 2.59 7.08 -14.75
C PHE A 4 3.75 7.08 -15.75
N LYS A 5 4.08 8.23 -16.34
CA LYS A 5 5.21 8.31 -17.28
C LYS A 5 6.58 8.14 -16.61
N LYS A 6 6.71 8.43 -15.32
CA LYS A 6 8.00 8.37 -14.59
C LYS A 6 8.19 7.12 -13.73
N LYS A 7 7.13 6.37 -13.45
CA LYS A 7 7.18 5.14 -12.63
C LYS A 7 6.64 3.98 -13.43
N SER A 8 7.17 2.79 -13.17
CA SER A 8 6.66 1.57 -13.79
C SER A 8 5.32 1.19 -13.14
N PRO A 9 4.16 1.43 -13.77
CA PRO A 9 2.88 1.08 -13.18
C PRO A 9 2.74 -0.43 -13.04
N LEU A 10 1.97 -0.87 -12.06
CA LEU A 10 1.54 -2.26 -11.97
C LEU A 10 0.67 -2.61 -13.16
N LYS A 11 0.83 -3.82 -13.68
CA LYS A 11 0.09 -4.36 -14.84
C LYS A 11 -0.72 -5.58 -14.43
N ARG A 12 -1.77 -5.86 -15.18
CA ARG A 12 -2.50 -7.13 -15.02
C ARG A 12 -1.52 -8.30 -15.12
N GLY A 13 -1.62 -9.23 -14.15
CA GLY A 13 -0.72 -10.38 -14.04
C GLY A 13 0.56 -10.15 -13.24
N ASP A 14 0.88 -8.91 -12.84
CA ASP A 14 1.96 -8.66 -11.89
C ASP A 14 1.64 -9.31 -10.55
N GLU A 15 2.66 -9.80 -9.86
CA GLU A 15 2.53 -10.50 -8.59
C GLU A 15 2.63 -9.51 -7.43
N VAL A 16 1.73 -9.68 -6.46
CA VAL A 16 1.70 -8.94 -5.20
C VAL A 16 1.83 -9.92 -4.05
N ILE A 17 2.80 -9.72 -3.17
CA ILE A 17 2.90 -10.45 -1.93
C ILE A 17 1.94 -9.84 -0.92
N VAL A 18 1.13 -10.71 -0.29
CA VAL A 18 0.15 -10.36 0.74
C VAL A 18 0.24 -11.35 1.90
N PRO A 19 -0.09 -10.96 3.15
CA PRO A 19 -0.19 -11.91 4.25
C PRO A 19 -1.36 -12.89 4.05
N SER A 20 -1.26 -14.09 4.61
CA SER A 20 -2.36 -15.07 4.60
C SER A 20 -3.50 -14.70 5.56
N ILE A 21 -3.22 -13.86 6.55
CA ILE A 21 -4.20 -13.32 7.49
C ILE A 21 -4.31 -11.83 7.28
N SER A 22 -5.48 -11.36 6.88
CA SER A 22 -5.88 -9.95 6.79
C SER A 22 -7.36 -9.84 6.50
N TRP A 23 -7.88 -8.61 6.49
CA TRP A 23 -9.24 -8.34 6.08
C TRP A 23 -9.38 -8.44 4.55
N SER A 24 -10.53 -8.88 4.09
CA SER A 24 -10.78 -9.14 2.66
C SER A 24 -10.58 -7.90 1.77
N THR A 25 -10.83 -6.70 2.29
CA THR A 25 -10.65 -5.45 1.54
C THR A 25 -9.18 -5.11 1.27
N SER A 26 -8.23 -5.73 1.96
CA SER A 26 -6.81 -5.66 1.61
C SER A 26 -6.52 -6.40 0.28
N TYR A 27 -7.34 -7.38 -0.09
CA TYR A 27 -7.10 -8.24 -1.26
C TYR A 27 -7.98 -7.88 -2.47
N PHE A 28 -9.25 -7.57 -2.26
CA PHE A 28 -10.21 -7.37 -3.34
C PHE A 28 -9.77 -6.33 -4.38
N PRO A 29 -9.27 -5.13 -4.02
CA PRO A 29 -8.83 -4.17 -5.02
C PRO A 29 -7.71 -4.71 -5.91
N LEU A 30 -6.77 -5.46 -5.33
CA LEU A 30 -5.66 -6.04 -6.07
C LEU A 30 -6.16 -7.05 -7.12
N ILE A 31 -7.11 -7.92 -6.73
CA ILE A 31 -7.71 -8.90 -7.63
C ILE A 31 -8.54 -8.21 -8.72
N GLN A 32 -9.34 -7.20 -8.38
CA GLN A 32 -10.16 -6.44 -9.32
C GLN A 32 -9.31 -5.77 -10.41
N TYR A 33 -8.12 -5.29 -10.05
CA TYR A 33 -7.15 -4.76 -11.02
C TYR A 33 -6.38 -5.83 -11.78
N GLY A 34 -6.66 -7.11 -11.52
CA GLY A 34 -6.08 -8.25 -12.23
C GLY A 34 -4.66 -8.60 -11.81
N LEU A 35 -4.26 -8.18 -10.62
CA LEU A 35 -2.99 -8.59 -10.02
C LEU A 35 -3.08 -10.01 -9.48
N LYS A 36 -1.96 -10.70 -9.38
CA LYS A 36 -1.87 -12.06 -8.86
C LYS A 36 -1.39 -12.01 -7.42
N LEU A 37 -2.23 -12.48 -6.50
CA LEU A 37 -1.85 -12.55 -5.10
C LEU A 37 -0.95 -13.76 -4.84
N ARG A 38 0.14 -13.49 -4.13
CA ARG A 38 1.02 -14.49 -3.56
C ARG A 38 0.96 -14.40 -2.04
N PHE A 39 0.25 -15.34 -1.45
CA PHE A 39 0.07 -15.40 -0.02
C PHE A 39 1.36 -15.86 0.67
N VAL A 40 1.69 -15.19 1.76
CA VAL A 40 2.79 -15.54 2.65
C VAL A 40 2.23 -15.77 4.04
N ASP A 41 2.59 -16.88 4.63
CA ASP A 41 2.12 -17.22 5.95
C ASP A 41 2.71 -16.31 7.02
N VAL A 42 1.96 -16.15 8.10
CA VAL A 42 2.34 -15.31 9.23
C VAL A 42 3.12 -16.11 10.28
N ASP A 43 3.96 -15.43 11.03
CA ASP A 43 4.58 -15.99 12.21
C ASP A 43 3.56 -16.08 13.35
N LYS A 44 3.46 -17.26 14.00
CA LYS A 44 2.47 -17.54 15.03
C LYS A 44 2.58 -16.66 16.28
N ASN A 45 3.76 -16.09 16.55
CA ASN A 45 3.99 -15.25 17.73
C ASN A 45 3.65 -13.78 17.47
N THR A 46 3.77 -13.34 16.23
CA THR A 46 3.56 -11.94 15.85
C THR A 46 2.28 -11.72 15.07
N ILE A 47 1.71 -12.79 14.49
CA ILE A 47 0.57 -12.77 13.56
C ILE A 47 0.87 -11.92 12.32
N ASN A 48 2.13 -11.61 12.06
CA ASN A 48 2.60 -10.83 10.92
C ASN A 48 3.53 -11.65 10.02
N CYS A 49 3.62 -11.29 8.74
CA CYS A 49 4.63 -11.86 7.86
C CYS A 49 6.01 -11.36 8.25
N SER A 50 6.95 -12.28 8.46
CA SER A 50 8.35 -11.90 8.64
C SER A 50 8.97 -11.42 7.32
N ALA A 51 9.93 -10.52 7.40
CA ALA A 51 10.67 -10.06 6.22
C ALA A 51 11.38 -11.21 5.49
N ASP A 52 11.83 -12.23 6.23
CA ASP A 52 12.49 -13.41 5.66
C ASP A 52 11.52 -14.29 4.88
N ASN A 53 10.29 -14.50 5.38
CA ASN A 53 9.26 -15.23 4.66
C ASN A 53 8.87 -14.52 3.37
N ILE A 54 8.71 -13.19 3.44
CA ILE A 54 8.44 -12.34 2.28
C ILE A 54 9.59 -12.43 1.26
N ASN A 55 10.85 -12.36 1.71
CA ASN A 55 12.01 -12.48 0.83
C ASN A 55 12.05 -13.84 0.10
N ARG A 56 11.81 -14.94 0.82
CA ARG A 56 11.74 -16.29 0.22
C ARG A 56 10.61 -16.44 -0.80
N ALA A 57 9.50 -15.75 -0.57
CA ALA A 57 8.34 -15.78 -1.47
C ALA A 57 8.51 -14.91 -2.72
N CYS A 58 9.42 -13.93 -2.72
CA CYS A 58 9.64 -13.04 -3.85
C CYS A 58 10.09 -13.75 -5.11
N THR A 59 9.50 -13.39 -6.24
CA THR A 59 9.88 -13.86 -7.57
C THR A 59 10.27 -12.68 -8.48
N LYS A 60 10.73 -12.97 -9.70
CA LYS A 60 10.98 -11.94 -10.72
C LYS A 60 9.70 -11.20 -11.16
N LYS A 61 8.51 -11.78 -10.89
CA LYS A 61 7.21 -11.19 -11.20
C LYS A 61 6.65 -10.33 -10.07
N THR A 62 7.21 -10.41 -8.87
CA THR A 62 6.77 -9.62 -7.72
C THR A 62 7.06 -8.14 -7.97
N LYS A 63 6.04 -7.30 -7.88
CA LYS A 63 6.10 -5.85 -8.10
C LYS A 63 5.65 -5.02 -6.91
N LEU A 64 4.90 -5.62 -6.00
CA LEU A 64 4.37 -4.97 -4.80
C LEU A 64 4.41 -5.93 -3.62
N ILE A 65 4.70 -5.40 -2.46
CA ILE A 65 4.47 -6.03 -1.17
C ILE A 65 3.44 -5.20 -0.43
N LEU A 66 2.32 -5.81 -0.05
CA LEU A 66 1.34 -5.22 0.86
C LEU A 66 1.67 -5.69 2.29
N ALA A 67 2.20 -4.80 3.08
CA ALA A 67 2.51 -5.03 4.48
C ALA A 67 1.30 -4.63 5.34
N VAL A 68 0.71 -5.59 6.03
CA VAL A 68 -0.41 -5.36 6.94
C VAL A 68 0.09 -5.50 8.37
N SER A 69 -0.09 -4.45 9.17
CA SER A 69 0.29 -4.42 10.60
C SER A 69 -0.91 -4.77 11.45
N ILE A 70 -1.12 -6.07 11.68
CA ILE A 70 -2.31 -6.61 12.34
C ILE A 70 -2.29 -6.33 13.85
N LEU A 71 -3.46 -6.03 14.43
CA LEU A 71 -3.69 -5.82 15.86
C LEU A 71 -2.73 -4.79 16.50
N GLY A 72 -2.31 -3.79 15.73
CA GLY A 72 -1.41 -2.75 16.23
C GLY A 72 0.06 -3.17 16.30
N ASN A 73 0.40 -4.39 15.93
CA ASN A 73 1.77 -4.89 15.91
C ASN A 73 2.43 -4.62 14.55
N PRO A 74 3.44 -3.72 14.46
CA PRO A 74 4.06 -3.41 13.18
C PRO A 74 4.85 -4.59 12.62
N VAL A 75 4.71 -4.86 11.32
CA VAL A 75 5.64 -5.75 10.61
C VAL A 75 7.06 -5.16 10.58
N GLU A 76 8.05 -5.92 10.15
CA GLU A 76 9.47 -5.49 10.07
C GLU A 76 9.70 -4.43 8.98
N LEU A 77 8.99 -3.28 9.08
CA LEU A 77 8.88 -2.25 8.03
C LEU A 77 10.23 -1.71 7.55
N LYS A 78 11.20 -1.53 8.44
CA LYS A 78 12.55 -1.08 8.07
C LYS A 78 13.27 -2.08 7.15
N LYS A 79 13.18 -3.36 7.49
CA LYS A 79 13.77 -4.43 6.67
C LYS A 79 13.06 -4.51 5.32
N LEU A 80 11.72 -4.49 5.32
CA LEU A 80 10.92 -4.52 4.09
C LEU A 80 11.20 -3.32 3.19
N LYS A 81 11.29 -2.11 3.74
CA LYS A 81 11.62 -0.90 2.96
C LYS A 81 12.98 -1.02 2.29
N SER A 82 13.99 -1.48 3.01
CA SER A 82 15.35 -1.70 2.48
C SER A 82 15.36 -2.76 1.38
N PHE A 83 14.69 -3.88 1.63
CA PHE A 83 14.52 -4.97 0.67
C PHE A 83 13.80 -4.50 -0.61
N CYS A 84 12.67 -3.81 -0.47
CA CYS A 84 11.91 -3.29 -1.60
C CYS A 84 12.72 -2.31 -2.45
N LYS A 85 13.49 -1.42 -1.80
CA LYS A 85 14.40 -0.51 -2.49
C LYS A 85 15.45 -1.26 -3.31
N GLN A 86 16.11 -2.27 -2.72
CA GLN A 86 17.12 -3.08 -3.39
C GLN A 86 16.57 -3.85 -4.60
N LYS A 87 15.37 -4.43 -4.45
CA LYS A 87 14.71 -5.23 -5.49
C LYS A 87 13.90 -4.41 -6.49
N LYS A 88 13.76 -3.10 -6.28
CA LYS A 88 12.91 -2.20 -7.08
C LYS A 88 11.44 -2.65 -7.09
N ILE A 89 10.95 -3.08 -5.93
CA ILE A 89 9.57 -3.51 -5.66
C ILE A 89 8.89 -2.40 -4.85
N TYR A 90 7.61 -2.15 -5.08
CA TYR A 90 6.84 -1.21 -4.28
C TYR A 90 6.52 -1.80 -2.90
N LEU A 91 6.50 -0.96 -1.89
CA LEU A 91 5.96 -1.27 -0.57
C LEU A 91 4.70 -0.43 -0.36
N MET A 92 3.62 -1.07 0.02
CA MET A 92 2.39 -0.45 0.47
C MET A 92 2.09 -0.94 1.89
N GLU A 93 1.60 -0.05 2.75
CA GLU A 93 1.20 -0.42 4.10
C GLU A 93 -0.32 -0.34 4.24
N ASP A 94 -0.88 -1.36 4.88
CA ASP A 94 -2.22 -1.33 5.43
C ASP A 94 -2.10 -1.22 6.96
N ASN A 95 -2.50 -0.06 7.47
CA ASN A 95 -2.38 0.31 8.88
C ASN A 95 -3.76 0.51 9.53
N CYS A 96 -4.80 -0.11 8.96
CA CYS A 96 -6.16 0.04 9.46
C CYS A 96 -6.29 -0.36 10.94
N GLU A 97 -5.47 -1.32 11.38
CA GLU A 97 -5.43 -1.78 12.78
C GLU A 97 -4.23 -1.23 13.58
N SER A 98 -3.39 -0.37 13.01
CA SER A 98 -2.13 0.07 13.62
C SER A 98 -1.95 1.59 13.67
N THR A 99 -3.05 2.33 13.79
CA THR A 99 -3.00 3.79 13.93
C THR A 99 -2.21 4.19 15.17
N GLY A 100 -1.17 5.03 14.98
CA GLY A 100 -0.29 5.47 16.06
C GLY A 100 0.80 4.49 16.46
N ALA A 101 0.82 3.27 15.92
CA ALA A 101 1.89 2.31 16.17
C ALA A 101 3.23 2.79 15.57
N LYS A 102 4.32 2.33 16.16
CA LYS A 102 5.68 2.67 15.71
C LYS A 102 6.51 1.41 15.50
N HIS A 103 7.27 1.40 14.42
CA HIS A 103 8.36 0.46 14.21
C HIS A 103 9.68 1.18 14.47
N TYR A 104 10.38 0.79 15.55
CA TYR A 104 11.39 1.62 16.20
C TYR A 104 10.78 2.99 16.59
N ASN A 105 11.37 4.11 16.20
CA ASN A 105 10.86 5.44 16.53
C ASN A 105 10.06 6.10 15.39
N GLN A 106 9.72 5.34 14.34
CA GLN A 106 9.02 5.84 13.16
C GLN A 106 7.61 5.29 13.10
N PHE A 107 6.60 6.14 12.90
CA PHE A 107 5.21 5.74 12.79
C PHE A 107 4.98 4.81 11.59
N THR A 108 4.13 3.79 11.77
CA THR A 108 3.54 3.05 10.66
C THR A 108 2.83 4.02 9.72
N GLY A 109 2.70 3.64 8.44
CA GLY A 109 2.14 4.52 7.42
C GLY A 109 3.13 5.53 6.84
N THR A 110 4.44 5.41 7.15
CA THR A 110 5.48 6.32 6.65
C THR A 110 6.65 5.58 5.95
N PHE A 111 6.54 4.28 5.80
CA PHE A 111 7.58 3.46 5.15
C PHE A 111 7.26 3.17 3.70
N GLY A 112 6.01 2.90 3.37
CA GLY A 112 5.54 2.56 2.03
C GLY A 112 5.36 3.77 1.11
N ILE A 113 5.19 3.51 -0.19
CA ILE A 113 4.88 4.54 -1.18
C ILE A 113 3.44 5.04 -1.06
N VAL A 114 2.52 4.16 -0.66
CA VAL A 114 1.12 4.43 -0.33
C VAL A 114 0.79 3.70 0.95
N ASN A 115 0.07 4.35 1.85
CA ASN A 115 -0.21 3.83 3.18
C ASN A 115 -1.65 4.15 3.53
N THR A 116 -2.41 3.16 3.97
CA THR A 116 -3.84 3.29 4.25
C THR A 116 -4.12 3.18 5.75
N PHE A 117 -5.12 3.93 6.19
CA PHE A 117 -5.70 3.89 7.52
C PHE A 117 -7.22 3.88 7.38
N SER A 118 -7.90 3.14 8.21
CA SER A 118 -9.36 3.13 8.27
C SER A 118 -9.87 4.03 9.39
N THR A 119 -10.97 4.71 9.10
CA THR A 119 -11.77 5.41 10.10
C THR A 119 -13.18 4.82 10.20
N PHE A 120 -13.33 3.56 9.79
CA PHE A 120 -14.53 2.77 9.98
C PHE A 120 -14.91 2.65 11.46
N TYR A 121 -16.16 2.46 11.77
CA TYR A 121 -16.69 2.57 13.13
C TYR A 121 -15.99 1.69 14.18
N SER A 122 -15.40 0.58 13.78
CA SER A 122 -14.72 -0.38 14.67
C SER A 122 -13.23 -0.09 14.89
N HIS A 123 -12.67 0.94 14.24
CA HIS A 123 -11.25 1.28 14.36
C HIS A 123 -10.97 2.34 15.43
N HIS A 124 -9.69 2.62 15.68
CA HIS A 124 -9.21 3.52 16.73
C HIS A 124 -9.77 4.94 16.65
N ILE A 125 -9.97 5.44 15.43
CA ILE A 125 -10.61 6.72 15.16
C ILE A 125 -11.81 6.41 14.27
N SER A 126 -13.01 6.79 14.68
CA SER A 126 -14.24 6.48 13.95
C SER A 126 -14.87 7.74 13.37
N THR A 127 -15.18 7.67 12.06
CA THR A 127 -16.03 8.63 11.34
C THR A 127 -17.25 7.93 10.74
N ILE A 128 -17.68 6.82 11.34
CA ILE A 128 -18.69 5.87 10.87
C ILE A 128 -18.15 5.10 9.66
N GLU A 129 -17.94 5.75 8.54
CA GLU A 129 -17.27 5.28 7.34
C GLU A 129 -16.17 6.27 6.96
N GLY A 130 -15.06 5.75 6.44
CA GLY A 130 -14.00 6.60 5.95
C GLY A 130 -12.62 5.97 6.02
N GLY A 131 -11.64 6.73 5.53
CA GLY A 131 -10.24 6.33 5.55
C GLY A 131 -9.30 7.48 5.19
N VAL A 132 -8.04 7.27 5.50
CA VAL A 132 -6.97 8.21 5.18
C VAL A 132 -5.91 7.46 4.38
N ILE A 133 -5.44 8.09 3.30
CA ILE A 133 -4.34 7.56 2.50
C ILE A 133 -3.18 8.55 2.57
N LEU A 134 -2.00 8.05 2.93
CA LEU A 134 -0.79 8.85 3.03
C LEU A 134 0.20 8.47 1.92
N THR A 135 0.82 9.48 1.33
CA THR A 135 1.94 9.31 0.40
C THR A 135 2.85 10.53 0.45
N ASN A 136 4.15 10.30 0.26
CA ASN A 136 5.14 11.35 0.04
C ASN A 136 5.39 11.61 -1.45
N ASP A 137 4.66 10.93 -2.33
CA ASP A 137 4.78 11.06 -3.76
C ASP A 137 3.72 12.01 -4.31
N TYR A 138 4.16 13.16 -4.80
CA TYR A 138 3.27 14.20 -5.29
C TYR A 138 2.43 13.79 -6.50
N GLU A 139 2.97 12.95 -7.40
CA GLU A 139 2.20 12.44 -8.55
C GLU A 139 1.09 11.49 -8.10
N ILE A 140 1.40 10.59 -7.15
CA ILE A 140 0.41 9.69 -6.56
C ILE A 140 -0.64 10.49 -5.79
N TYR A 141 -0.24 11.50 -5.02
CA TYR A 141 -1.16 12.37 -4.29
C TYR A 141 -2.20 13.02 -5.23
N ASN A 142 -1.74 13.67 -6.31
CA ASN A 142 -2.63 14.29 -7.28
C ASN A 142 -3.55 13.28 -7.97
N LEU A 143 -3.02 12.10 -8.33
CA LEU A 143 -3.83 11.03 -8.90
C LEU A 143 -4.93 10.58 -7.94
N MET A 144 -4.60 10.41 -6.65
CA MET A 144 -5.58 10.01 -5.63
C MET A 144 -6.66 11.08 -5.42
N LEU A 145 -6.32 12.37 -5.46
CA LEU A 145 -7.30 13.46 -5.43
C LEU A 145 -8.31 13.35 -6.57
N SER A 146 -7.83 13.10 -7.77
CA SER A 146 -8.69 12.91 -8.94
C SER A 146 -9.55 11.64 -8.81
N LEU A 147 -8.95 10.49 -8.46
CA LEU A 147 -9.66 9.22 -8.33
C LEU A 147 -10.73 9.28 -7.23
N ARG A 148 -10.46 9.92 -6.11
CA ARG A 148 -11.44 10.15 -5.05
C ARG A 148 -12.70 10.87 -5.55
N SER A 149 -12.55 11.74 -6.54
CA SER A 149 -13.60 12.56 -7.14
C SER A 149 -13.96 12.09 -8.55
N HIS A 150 -14.10 10.79 -8.77
CA HIS A 150 -14.55 10.17 -10.03
C HIS A 150 -13.70 10.53 -11.27
N GLY A 151 -12.44 10.89 -11.09
CA GLY A 151 -11.54 11.32 -12.15
C GLY A 151 -11.54 12.83 -12.42
N TRP A 152 -12.22 13.63 -11.59
CA TRP A 152 -12.19 15.09 -11.72
C TRP A 152 -10.81 15.66 -11.38
N THR A 153 -10.41 16.67 -12.15
CA THR A 153 -9.10 17.32 -12.01
C THR A 153 -9.16 18.65 -11.27
N ARG A 154 -10.36 19.09 -10.87
CA ARG A 154 -10.59 20.40 -10.22
C ARG A 154 -9.74 20.62 -8.96
N ASP A 155 -9.58 19.58 -8.14
CA ASP A 155 -8.87 19.65 -6.87
C ASP A 155 -7.35 19.40 -7.03
N MET A 156 -6.89 19.13 -8.24
CA MET A 156 -5.47 18.93 -8.52
C MET A 156 -4.75 20.29 -8.53
N LYS A 157 -3.68 20.40 -7.75
CA LYS A 157 -2.92 21.66 -7.65
C LYS A 157 -2.18 22.05 -8.93
N ASP A 158 -1.88 21.10 -9.80
CA ASP A 158 -1.20 21.30 -11.07
C ASP A 158 -2.03 20.74 -12.22
N ASN A 159 -2.27 21.56 -13.23
CA ASN A 159 -2.84 21.16 -14.52
C ASN A 159 -1.85 20.30 -15.35
N PHE A 160 -0.95 19.59 -14.67
CA PHE A 160 0.14 18.82 -15.30
C PHE A 160 -0.36 17.80 -16.33
N TYR A 161 -1.56 17.23 -16.08
CA TYR A 161 -2.17 16.26 -16.97
C TYR A 161 -3.00 16.88 -18.10
N LEU A 162 -3.45 18.14 -17.91
CA LEU A 162 -4.27 18.85 -18.90
C LEU A 162 -3.39 19.55 -19.96
N LYS A 163 -2.17 19.99 -19.61
CA LYS A 163 -1.25 20.71 -20.51
C LYS A 163 -0.60 19.86 -21.61
N LYS A 164 -0.82 18.54 -21.64
CA LYS A 164 -0.20 17.66 -22.64
C LYS A 164 -1.14 17.20 -23.75
N ASN A 165 -2.40 17.60 -23.73
CA ASN A 165 -3.41 17.23 -24.74
C ASN A 165 -4.04 18.45 -25.43
N GLN A 166 -3.40 19.61 -25.36
CA GLN A 166 -3.69 20.79 -26.21
C GLN A 166 -2.63 20.96 -27.25
#